data_11eaf51ca1022eec3d1c34e0a422d9fc
#
_entry.id   11eaf51ca1022eec3d1c34e0a422d9fc
#
_cell.length_a   1.000
_cell.length_b   1.000
_cell.length_c   1.000
_cell.angle_alpha   90.00
_cell.angle_beta   90.00
_cell.angle_gamma   90.00
#
_symmetry.space_group_name_H-M   'P 1'
#
loop_
_entity.id
_entity.type
_entity.pdbx_description
1 polymer ?
#
loop_
_entity_poly.entity_id
_entity_poly.type
_entity_poly.pdbx_seq_one_letter_code
_entity_poly.pdbx_strand_id
1 'polypeptide(L)'
;MVRELIRLKAHHPKLGCRSIANLFNRRFAERGMFVGKTFVADLLRARKLEIASLRRQWKRRKPKALPRNVVWGMDLTGITDAEKETSTVLGIIDHGSRMAAALEVVKTKASTVLVRVMLDSIDRFGMPKAVRTDNEAVFCSWVFRFSLFLLGIRHQKTQVHSPWQNGRIERFFGTLKRMSERVKFENRASVGQAMETFRFWYNRARPHQNLGGRTPVEAWNKVDPFTLPVRRSRPFQAWDGVLTGSVITHGRRC
;
A
#
# COMPACT_ATOMS: atom_id res chain seq x y z
N MET A 1 -12.92 10.63 -33.01
CA MET A 1 -14.22 10.05 -32.57
C MET A 1 -14.05 8.66 -31.98
N VAL A 2 -13.76 7.60 -32.76
CA VAL A 2 -13.68 6.20 -32.29
C VAL A 2 -12.74 6.00 -31.07
N ARG A 3 -11.50 6.49 -31.16
CA ARG A 3 -10.53 6.40 -30.05
C ARG A 3 -11.04 7.02 -28.75
N GLU A 4 -11.81 8.10 -28.82
CA GLU A 4 -12.33 8.78 -27.64
C GLU A 4 -13.49 8.02 -26.99
N LEU A 5 -14.36 7.42 -27.79
CA LEU A 5 -15.43 6.55 -27.28
C LEU A 5 -14.84 5.32 -26.56
N ILE A 6 -13.79 4.72 -27.13
CA ILE A 6 -13.06 3.62 -26.51
C ILE A 6 -12.44 4.07 -25.18
N ARG A 7 -11.82 5.25 -25.14
CA ARG A 7 -11.26 5.84 -23.90
C ARG A 7 -12.33 6.10 -22.86
N LEU A 8 -13.45 6.73 -23.24
CA LEU A 8 -14.57 6.98 -22.34
C LEU A 8 -15.11 5.68 -21.73
N LYS A 9 -15.29 4.63 -22.53
CA LYS A 9 -15.74 3.33 -22.01
C LYS A 9 -14.69 2.66 -21.13
N ALA A 10 -13.43 2.80 -21.45
CA ALA A 10 -12.34 2.26 -20.63
C ALA A 10 -12.26 2.97 -19.26
N HIS A 11 -12.48 4.30 -19.21
CA HIS A 11 -12.56 5.08 -17.96
C HIS A 11 -13.82 4.78 -17.14
N HIS A 12 -14.94 4.61 -17.82
CA HIS A 12 -16.25 4.45 -17.19
C HIS A 12 -16.87 3.07 -17.49
N PRO A 13 -16.29 1.99 -16.97
CA PRO A 13 -16.69 0.62 -17.35
C PRO A 13 -18.14 0.27 -17.00
N LYS A 14 -18.70 0.91 -15.97
CA LYS A 14 -20.07 0.67 -15.52
C LYS A 14 -21.13 1.46 -16.31
N LEU A 15 -20.73 2.50 -17.06
CA LEU A 15 -21.68 3.29 -17.83
C LEU A 15 -22.20 2.53 -19.05
N GLY A 16 -23.52 2.61 -19.29
CA GLY A 16 -24.17 2.10 -20.50
C GLY A 16 -23.87 2.93 -21.76
N CYS A 17 -24.21 2.37 -22.93
CA CYS A 17 -23.92 3.00 -24.21
C CYS A 17 -24.54 4.39 -24.36
N ARG A 18 -25.77 4.60 -23.83
CA ARG A 18 -26.45 5.93 -23.84
C ARG A 18 -25.65 6.96 -23.05
N SER A 19 -25.17 6.61 -21.85
CA SER A 19 -24.38 7.52 -21.01
C SER A 19 -23.03 7.85 -21.65
N ILE A 20 -22.38 6.90 -22.33
CA ILE A 20 -21.14 7.12 -23.07
C ILE A 20 -21.39 8.06 -24.26
N ALA A 21 -22.50 7.86 -25.01
CA ALA A 21 -22.88 8.74 -26.10
C ALA A 21 -23.11 10.18 -25.60
N ASN A 22 -23.86 10.34 -24.50
CA ASN A 22 -24.14 11.63 -23.89
C ASN A 22 -22.85 12.33 -23.41
N LEU A 23 -21.94 11.60 -22.78
CA LEU A 23 -20.64 12.18 -22.36
C LEU A 23 -19.81 12.64 -23.55
N PHE A 24 -19.79 11.85 -24.61
CA PHE A 24 -19.09 12.23 -25.86
C PHE A 24 -19.70 13.47 -26.47
N ASN A 25 -21.04 13.48 -26.66
CA ASN A 25 -21.75 14.59 -27.28
C ASN A 25 -21.57 15.90 -26.51
N ARG A 26 -21.65 15.86 -25.18
CA ARG A 26 -21.39 17.04 -24.33
C ARG A 26 -19.96 17.56 -24.47
N ARG A 27 -18.98 16.64 -24.56
CA ARG A 27 -17.55 17.01 -24.63
C ARG A 27 -17.16 17.60 -25.99
N PHE A 28 -17.84 17.21 -27.05
CA PHE A 28 -17.51 17.59 -28.42
C PHE A 28 -18.61 18.37 -29.12
N ALA A 29 -19.58 18.91 -28.37
CA ALA A 29 -20.69 19.71 -28.89
C ALA A 29 -20.19 20.91 -29.71
N GLU A 30 -19.20 21.66 -29.20
CA GLU A 30 -18.60 22.81 -29.85
C GLU A 30 -17.94 22.49 -31.22
N ARG A 31 -17.56 21.21 -31.40
CA ARG A 31 -16.97 20.72 -32.66
C ARG A 31 -17.99 20.10 -33.60
N GLY A 32 -19.30 20.23 -33.29
CA GLY A 32 -20.37 19.67 -34.10
C GLY A 32 -20.40 18.14 -34.18
N MET A 33 -19.73 17.45 -33.24
CA MET A 33 -19.60 15.98 -33.29
C MET A 33 -20.63 15.32 -32.38
N PHE A 34 -21.53 14.55 -32.99
CA PHE A 34 -22.56 13.81 -32.28
C PHE A 34 -22.56 12.34 -32.63
N VAL A 35 -22.87 11.48 -31.67
CA VAL A 35 -22.99 10.02 -31.84
C VAL A 35 -24.27 9.51 -31.21
N GLY A 36 -24.93 8.57 -31.88
CA GLY A 36 -26.11 7.89 -31.36
C GLY A 36 -25.78 6.68 -30.49
N LYS A 37 -26.72 6.27 -29.65
CA LYS A 37 -26.60 5.09 -28.76
C LYS A 37 -26.26 3.82 -29.55
N THR A 38 -26.91 3.60 -30.70
CA THR A 38 -26.73 2.38 -31.52
C THR A 38 -25.31 2.31 -32.06
N PHE A 39 -24.79 3.40 -32.66
CA PHE A 39 -23.42 3.48 -33.12
C PHE A 39 -22.41 3.17 -31.99
N VAL A 40 -22.63 3.76 -30.80
CA VAL A 40 -21.77 3.49 -29.64
C VAL A 40 -21.85 2.04 -29.21
N ALA A 41 -23.04 1.43 -29.22
CA ALA A 41 -23.21 0.02 -28.83
C ALA A 41 -22.45 -0.94 -29.76
N ASP A 42 -22.57 -0.73 -31.08
CA ASP A 42 -21.92 -1.55 -32.09
C ASP A 42 -20.40 -1.38 -32.05
N LEU A 43 -19.93 -0.14 -31.94
CA LEU A 43 -18.52 0.18 -31.76
C LEU A 43 -17.91 -0.50 -30.52
N LEU A 44 -18.57 -0.37 -29.37
CA LEU A 44 -18.07 -0.95 -28.12
C LEU A 44 -18.08 -2.48 -28.13
N ARG A 45 -19.02 -3.10 -28.84
CA ARG A 45 -19.06 -4.54 -29.08
C ARG A 45 -17.90 -4.97 -29.96
N ALA A 46 -17.69 -4.31 -31.09
CA ALA A 46 -16.61 -4.60 -32.03
C ALA A 46 -15.21 -4.40 -31.41
N ARG A 47 -15.06 -3.41 -30.50
CA ARG A 47 -13.76 -3.04 -29.90
C ARG A 47 -13.59 -3.51 -28.44
N LYS A 48 -14.30 -4.56 -28.03
CA LYS A 48 -14.28 -5.09 -26.66
C LYS A 48 -12.88 -5.43 -26.16
N LEU A 49 -12.06 -6.06 -27.00
CA LEU A 49 -10.68 -6.45 -26.66
C LEU A 49 -9.77 -5.22 -26.52
N GLU A 50 -9.91 -4.21 -27.37
CA GLU A 50 -9.15 -2.97 -27.31
C GLU A 50 -9.46 -2.19 -26.03
N ILE A 51 -10.74 -2.09 -25.66
CA ILE A 51 -11.19 -1.47 -24.39
C ILE A 51 -10.59 -2.23 -23.19
N ALA A 52 -10.63 -3.56 -23.22
CA ALA A 52 -10.07 -4.38 -22.14
C ALA A 52 -8.55 -4.22 -22.02
N SER A 53 -7.84 -4.17 -23.16
CA SER A 53 -6.40 -3.92 -23.20
C SER A 53 -6.05 -2.55 -22.62
N LEU A 54 -6.73 -1.49 -23.03
CA LEU A 54 -6.53 -0.13 -22.56
C LEU A 54 -6.79 -0.03 -21.04
N ARG A 55 -7.84 -0.68 -20.55
CA ARG A 55 -8.12 -0.76 -19.09
C ARG A 55 -7.02 -1.49 -18.33
N ARG A 56 -6.48 -2.58 -18.89
CA ARG A 56 -5.33 -3.29 -18.29
C ARG A 56 -4.10 -2.40 -18.23
N GLN A 57 -3.80 -1.65 -19.29
CA GLN A 57 -2.67 -0.71 -19.34
C GLN A 57 -2.82 0.39 -18.27
N TRP A 58 -4.02 0.95 -18.09
CA TRP A 58 -4.26 1.98 -17.08
C TRP A 58 -4.20 1.44 -15.64
N LYS A 59 -4.74 0.24 -15.40
CA LYS A 59 -4.56 -0.44 -14.11
C LYS A 59 -3.10 -0.80 -13.81
N ARG A 60 -2.29 -1.03 -14.85
CA ARG A 60 -0.86 -1.34 -14.74
C ARG A 60 0.04 -0.12 -14.62
N ARG A 61 -0.50 1.10 -14.66
CA ARG A 61 0.33 2.28 -14.38
C ARG A 61 0.92 2.14 -12.99
N LYS A 62 2.22 1.84 -12.96
CA LYS A 62 2.96 1.78 -11.70
C LYS A 62 2.83 3.14 -11.02
N PRO A 63 2.39 3.20 -9.75
CA PRO A 63 2.41 4.46 -9.01
C PRO A 63 3.82 5.04 -9.07
N LYS A 64 3.92 6.36 -9.26
CA LYS A 64 5.22 7.05 -9.28
C LYS A 64 6.03 6.65 -8.06
N ALA A 65 7.29 6.27 -8.27
CA ALA A 65 8.20 5.99 -7.18
C ALA A 65 8.35 7.23 -6.30
N LEU A 66 8.17 7.07 -5.01
CA LEU A 66 8.36 8.13 -4.03
C LEU A 66 9.73 7.91 -3.36
N PRO A 67 10.48 8.95 -3.04
CA PRO A 67 11.60 8.85 -2.12
C PRO A 67 11.13 8.37 -0.73
N ARG A 68 12.06 7.84 0.07
CA ARG A 68 11.79 7.54 1.48
C ARG A 68 11.41 8.79 2.27
N ASN A 69 10.62 8.63 3.32
CA ASN A 69 10.16 9.72 4.21
C ASN A 69 9.34 10.82 3.51
N VAL A 70 8.75 10.54 2.34
CA VAL A 70 7.79 11.47 1.74
C VAL A 70 6.39 11.21 2.25
N VAL A 71 5.94 9.97 2.27
CA VAL A 71 4.63 9.59 2.81
C VAL A 71 4.75 8.29 3.57
N TRP A 72 4.32 8.30 4.82
CA TRP A 72 4.07 7.09 5.59
C TRP A 72 2.58 6.75 5.56
N GLY A 73 2.24 5.51 5.32
CA GLY A 73 0.90 4.97 5.53
C GLY A 73 0.80 4.43 6.94
N MET A 74 -0.27 4.76 7.65
CA MET A 74 -0.54 4.31 9.01
C MET A 74 -1.97 3.79 9.08
N ASP A 75 -2.16 2.60 9.66
CA ASP A 75 -3.45 1.92 9.68
C ASP A 75 -3.46 0.84 10.76
N LEU A 76 -4.65 0.40 11.14
CA LEU A 76 -4.91 -0.61 12.15
C LEU A 76 -5.45 -1.90 11.53
N THR A 77 -5.10 -3.04 12.12
CA THR A 77 -5.68 -4.34 11.74
C THR A 77 -5.87 -5.20 12.97
N GLY A 78 -6.72 -6.23 12.88
CA GLY A 78 -6.90 -7.25 13.93
C GLY A 78 -6.16 -8.54 13.58
N ILE A 79 -5.55 -9.16 14.58
CA ILE A 79 -5.02 -10.53 14.52
C ILE A 79 -5.64 -11.30 15.68
N THR A 80 -6.32 -12.39 15.37
CA THR A 80 -7.00 -13.24 16.35
C THR A 80 -6.10 -14.41 16.75
N ASP A 81 -5.98 -14.68 18.04
CA ASP A 81 -5.21 -15.78 18.61
C ASP A 81 -6.06 -17.06 18.82
N ALA A 82 -5.48 -18.08 19.41
CA ALA A 82 -6.13 -19.37 19.66
C ALA A 82 -7.25 -19.28 20.71
N GLU A 83 -7.19 -18.31 21.60
CA GLU A 83 -8.21 -18.01 22.61
C GLU A 83 -9.39 -17.21 22.03
N LYS A 84 -9.37 -16.94 20.70
CA LYS A 84 -10.32 -16.11 19.96
C LYS A 84 -10.31 -14.63 20.37
N GLU A 85 -9.26 -14.21 21.08
CA GLU A 85 -9.05 -12.80 21.40
C GLU A 85 -8.42 -12.07 20.21
N THR A 86 -8.95 -10.90 19.88
CA THR A 86 -8.43 -10.10 18.76
C THR A 86 -7.53 -8.99 19.25
N SER A 87 -6.25 -9.13 18.96
CA SER A 87 -5.24 -8.11 19.19
C SER A 87 -5.28 -7.04 18.11
N THR A 88 -5.38 -5.78 18.51
CA THR A 88 -5.24 -4.65 17.56
C THR A 88 -3.77 -4.42 17.25
N VAL A 89 -3.42 -4.42 15.97
CA VAL A 89 -2.06 -4.22 15.46
C VAL A 89 -2.00 -2.93 14.68
N LEU A 90 -1.10 -2.03 15.09
CA LEU A 90 -0.77 -0.81 14.35
C LEU A 90 0.36 -1.10 13.37
N GLY A 91 0.17 -0.71 12.11
CA GLY A 91 1.21 -0.75 11.07
C GLY A 91 1.57 0.65 10.59
N ILE A 92 2.87 0.90 10.42
CA ILE A 92 3.41 2.10 9.77
C ILE A 92 4.34 1.66 8.65
N ILE A 93 4.06 2.09 7.42
CA ILE A 93 4.87 1.73 6.25
C ILE A 93 5.30 2.96 5.46
N ASP A 94 6.57 3.05 5.12
CA ASP A 94 7.06 4.08 4.18
C ASP A 94 6.61 3.74 2.75
N HIS A 95 5.98 4.70 2.09
CA HIS A 95 5.48 4.51 0.74
C HIS A 95 6.58 4.47 -0.33
N GLY A 96 7.75 4.98 -0.07
CA GLY A 96 8.89 4.95 -0.98
C GLY A 96 9.57 3.58 -1.02
N SER A 97 10.14 3.22 0.10
CA SER A 97 10.95 2.02 0.28
C SER A 97 10.15 0.76 0.62
N ARG A 98 8.87 0.87 1.00
CA ARG A 98 8.05 -0.19 1.60
C ARG A 98 8.51 -0.63 3.00
N MET A 99 9.43 0.08 3.60
CA MET A 99 9.91 -0.18 4.96
C MET A 99 8.75 -0.17 5.94
N ALA A 100 8.53 -1.27 6.65
CA ALA A 100 7.64 -1.31 7.80
C ALA A 100 8.34 -0.66 8.99
N ALA A 101 8.07 0.61 9.23
CA ALA A 101 8.66 1.37 10.32
C ALA A 101 8.15 0.88 11.67
N ALA A 102 6.85 0.56 11.76
CA ALA A 102 6.26 -0.12 12.92
C ALA A 102 5.32 -1.23 12.49
N LEU A 103 5.21 -2.26 13.33
CA LEU A 103 4.17 -3.26 13.33
C LEU A 103 4.05 -3.76 14.76
N GLU A 104 3.12 -3.25 15.52
CA GLU A 104 3.06 -3.43 16.97
C GLU A 104 1.64 -3.69 17.46
N VAL A 105 1.50 -4.60 18.43
CA VAL A 105 0.24 -4.82 19.14
C VAL A 105 0.02 -3.65 20.10
N VAL A 106 -1.06 -2.91 19.90
CA VAL A 106 -1.43 -1.80 20.76
C VAL A 106 -2.44 -2.23 21.82
N LYS A 107 -2.25 -1.75 23.06
CA LYS A 107 -3.15 -2.09 24.18
C LYS A 107 -4.56 -1.52 23.98
N THR A 108 -4.63 -0.32 23.44
CA THR A 108 -5.87 0.40 23.17
C THR A 108 -5.77 1.16 21.85
N LYS A 109 -6.90 1.47 21.24
CA LYS A 109 -6.97 2.36 20.06
C LYS A 109 -6.90 3.86 20.45
N ALA A 110 -6.32 4.20 21.60
CA ALA A 110 -6.17 5.60 22.00
C ALA A 110 -5.18 6.33 21.10
N SER A 111 -5.51 7.55 20.68
CA SER A 111 -4.67 8.36 19.79
C SER A 111 -3.28 8.62 20.36
N THR A 112 -3.16 8.77 21.69
CA THR A 112 -1.88 8.94 22.39
C THR A 112 -0.95 7.75 22.21
N VAL A 113 -1.50 6.52 22.24
CA VAL A 113 -0.73 5.29 21.99
C VAL A 113 -0.22 5.27 20.56
N LEU A 114 -1.07 5.60 19.57
CA LEU A 114 -0.70 5.63 18.16
C LEU A 114 0.36 6.72 17.87
N VAL A 115 0.21 7.89 18.48
CA VAL A 115 1.19 8.98 18.38
C VAL A 115 2.54 8.55 18.97
N ARG A 116 2.56 7.86 20.12
CA ARG A 116 3.79 7.33 20.71
C ARG A 116 4.52 6.39 19.76
N VAL A 117 3.85 5.39 19.18
CA VAL A 117 4.46 4.46 18.22
C VAL A 117 4.97 5.20 16.97
N MET A 118 4.26 6.24 16.55
CA MET A 118 4.71 7.09 15.45
C MET A 118 5.99 7.86 15.83
N LEU A 119 6.07 8.44 17.01
CA LEU A 119 7.26 9.16 17.51
C LEU A 119 8.46 8.23 17.62
N ASP A 120 8.29 7.02 18.17
CA ASP A 120 9.33 5.99 18.25
C ASP A 120 9.82 5.58 16.86
N SER A 121 8.91 5.58 15.87
CA SER A 121 9.27 5.32 14.47
C SER A 121 10.02 6.49 13.84
N ILE A 122 9.65 7.74 14.17
CA ILE A 122 10.32 8.95 13.69
C ILE A 122 11.75 9.02 14.23
N ASP A 123 11.96 8.70 15.50
CA ASP A 123 13.28 8.65 16.12
C ASP A 123 14.22 7.70 15.37
N ARG A 124 13.73 6.51 15.00
CA ARG A 124 14.53 5.47 14.31
C ARG A 124 14.75 5.72 12.83
N PHE A 125 13.78 6.29 12.13
CA PHE A 125 13.76 6.35 10.66
C PHE A 125 13.71 7.76 10.09
N GLY A 126 13.66 8.77 10.95
CA GLY A 126 13.51 10.18 10.56
C GLY A 126 12.06 10.54 10.20
N MET A 127 11.81 11.82 10.12
CA MET A 127 10.48 12.41 9.99
C MET A 127 9.93 12.32 8.56
N PRO A 128 8.68 11.84 8.36
CA PRO A 128 8.02 11.87 7.07
C PRO A 128 7.44 13.27 6.77
N LYS A 129 7.33 13.62 5.49
CA LYS A 129 6.65 14.87 5.07
C LYS A 129 5.13 14.79 5.23
N ALA A 130 4.57 13.59 5.19
CA ALA A 130 3.14 13.36 5.36
C ALA A 130 2.86 11.99 5.95
N VAL A 131 1.80 11.90 6.75
CA VAL A 131 1.21 10.65 7.21
C VAL A 131 -0.15 10.48 6.54
N ARG A 132 -0.37 9.32 5.93
CA ARG A 132 -1.63 8.96 5.29
C ARG A 132 -2.34 7.91 6.12
N THR A 133 -3.61 8.18 6.45
CA THR A 133 -4.49 7.28 7.20
C THR A 133 -5.83 7.13 6.46
N ASP A 134 -6.61 6.17 6.88
CA ASP A 134 -8.03 6.15 6.60
C ASP A 134 -8.79 7.20 7.44
N ASN A 135 -10.13 7.13 7.43
CA ASN A 135 -11.00 8.03 8.18
C ASN A 135 -11.46 7.41 9.54
N GLU A 136 -10.75 6.43 10.09
CA GLU A 136 -11.07 5.89 11.41
C GLU A 136 -11.01 7.00 12.47
N ALA A 137 -11.95 6.99 13.43
CA ALA A 137 -12.13 8.06 14.42
C ALA A 137 -10.85 8.43 15.17
N VAL A 138 -10.00 7.44 15.47
CA VAL A 138 -8.73 7.64 16.18
C VAL A 138 -7.77 8.54 15.41
N PHE A 139 -7.68 8.41 14.08
CA PHE A 139 -6.84 9.25 13.22
C PHE A 139 -7.49 10.62 12.94
N CYS A 140 -8.81 10.73 13.13
CA CYS A 140 -9.54 11.97 13.00
C CYS A 140 -9.57 12.78 14.30
N SER A 141 -9.13 12.22 15.43
CA SER A 141 -9.13 12.85 16.76
C SER A 141 -8.30 14.14 16.79
N TRP A 142 -8.69 15.05 17.68
CA TRP A 142 -7.94 16.29 17.88
C TRP A 142 -6.48 16.01 18.29
N VAL A 143 -6.28 15.07 19.21
CA VAL A 143 -4.94 14.70 19.72
C VAL A 143 -4.02 14.27 18.57
N PHE A 144 -4.47 13.34 17.73
CA PHE A 144 -3.67 12.86 16.60
C PHE A 144 -3.35 13.98 15.60
N ARG A 145 -4.34 14.76 15.24
CA ARG A 145 -4.18 15.87 14.28
C ARG A 145 -3.27 16.97 14.81
N PHE A 146 -3.43 17.34 16.09
CA PHE A 146 -2.61 18.34 16.74
C PHE A 146 -1.15 17.88 16.86
N SER A 147 -0.91 16.61 17.20
CA SER A 147 0.44 16.05 17.21
C SER A 147 1.12 16.14 15.86
N LEU A 148 0.42 15.81 14.76
CA LEU A 148 0.96 15.97 13.41
C LEU A 148 1.25 17.43 13.05
N PHE A 149 0.37 18.35 13.47
CA PHE A 149 0.56 19.80 13.27
C PHE A 149 1.81 20.30 13.98
N LEU A 150 2.01 19.96 15.25
CA LEU A 150 3.21 20.33 16.02
C LEU A 150 4.50 19.80 15.40
N LEU A 151 4.46 18.62 14.80
CA LEU A 151 5.59 18.01 14.12
C LEU A 151 5.80 18.54 12.67
N GLY A 152 4.93 19.43 12.18
CA GLY A 152 4.99 19.89 10.79
C GLY A 152 4.69 18.80 9.76
N ILE A 153 4.04 17.70 10.16
CA ILE A 153 3.70 16.56 9.31
C ILE A 153 2.32 16.76 8.69
N ARG A 154 2.23 16.74 7.35
CA ARG A 154 0.95 16.88 6.68
C ARG A 154 0.09 15.61 6.84
N HIS A 155 -1.10 15.76 7.39
CA HIS A 155 -2.09 14.68 7.43
C HIS A 155 -2.79 14.52 6.08
N GLN A 156 -2.74 13.33 5.51
CA GLN A 156 -3.42 12.96 4.27
C GLN A 156 -4.48 11.90 4.58
N LYS A 157 -5.73 12.31 4.63
CA LYS A 157 -6.85 11.36 4.74
C LYS A 157 -7.17 10.77 3.37
N THR A 158 -7.47 9.47 3.33
CA THR A 158 -7.99 8.84 2.11
C THR A 158 -9.40 9.34 1.83
N GLN A 159 -9.70 9.59 0.55
CA GLN A 159 -11.06 9.95 0.17
C GLN A 159 -11.98 8.74 0.35
N VAL A 160 -13.21 9.00 0.76
CA VAL A 160 -14.27 7.99 0.82
C VAL A 160 -14.41 7.33 -0.55
N HIS A 161 -14.49 6.00 -0.60
CA HIS A 161 -14.53 5.18 -1.82
C HIS A 161 -13.26 5.22 -2.70
N SER A 162 -12.10 5.57 -2.15
CA SER A 162 -10.82 5.59 -2.88
C SER A 162 -9.77 4.62 -2.29
N PRO A 163 -10.03 3.30 -2.26
CA PRO A 163 -9.14 2.32 -1.63
C PRO A 163 -7.73 2.31 -2.24
N TRP A 164 -7.57 2.67 -3.52
CA TRP A 164 -6.26 2.74 -4.16
C TRP A 164 -5.30 3.76 -3.52
N GLN A 165 -5.81 4.74 -2.77
CA GLN A 165 -4.98 5.73 -2.08
C GLN A 165 -4.20 5.12 -0.91
N ASN A 166 -4.77 4.10 -0.23
CA ASN A 166 -4.12 3.39 0.88
C ASN A 166 -3.56 2.00 0.49
N GLY A 167 -3.64 1.64 -0.79
CA GLY A 167 -3.33 0.31 -1.31
C GLY A 167 -1.92 -0.23 -1.00
N ARG A 168 -1.02 0.59 -0.42
CA ARG A 168 0.31 0.14 0.00
C ARG A 168 0.27 -0.53 1.37
N ILE A 169 -0.38 0.10 2.33
CA ILE A 169 -0.54 -0.48 3.67
C ILE A 169 -1.57 -1.62 3.64
N GLU A 170 -2.64 -1.50 2.84
CA GLU A 170 -3.59 -2.60 2.62
C GLU A 170 -2.88 -3.87 2.10
N ARG A 171 -1.95 -3.71 1.14
CA ARG A 171 -1.15 -4.83 0.62
C ARG A 171 -0.18 -5.37 1.65
N PHE A 172 0.36 -4.54 2.51
CA PHE A 172 1.20 -4.94 3.64
C PHE A 172 0.40 -5.80 4.61
N PHE A 173 -0.76 -5.33 5.06
CA PHE A 173 -1.66 -6.10 5.92
C PHE A 173 -2.25 -7.33 5.23
N GLY A 174 -2.53 -7.27 3.93
CA GLY A 174 -2.94 -8.46 3.17
C GLY A 174 -1.86 -9.53 3.12
N THR A 175 -0.57 -9.14 3.14
CA THR A 175 0.53 -10.09 3.27
C THR A 175 0.60 -10.64 4.69
N LEU A 176 0.47 -9.79 5.72
CA LEU A 176 0.45 -10.20 7.12
C LEU A 176 -0.67 -11.21 7.37
N LYS A 177 -1.92 -10.87 7.05
CA LYS A 177 -3.08 -11.73 7.29
C LYS A 177 -2.93 -13.10 6.62
N ARG A 178 -2.56 -13.14 5.35
CA ARG A 178 -2.35 -14.40 4.62
C ARG A 178 -1.28 -15.30 5.26
N MET A 179 -0.24 -14.73 5.87
CA MET A 179 0.78 -15.50 6.57
C MET A 179 0.31 -15.90 7.97
N SER A 180 -0.37 -15.00 8.70
CA SER A 180 -0.89 -15.27 10.03
C SER A 180 -2.03 -16.30 10.05
N GLU A 181 -2.82 -16.44 9.00
CA GLU A 181 -3.85 -17.48 8.85
C GLU A 181 -3.27 -18.91 8.83
N ARG A 182 -1.98 -19.05 8.57
CA ARG A 182 -1.27 -20.33 8.48
C ARG A 182 -0.60 -20.75 9.79
N VAL A 183 -0.71 -19.92 10.84
CA VAL A 183 -0.04 -20.10 12.13
C VAL A 183 -1.05 -19.84 13.25
N LYS A 184 -0.98 -20.64 14.31
CA LYS A 184 -1.77 -20.41 15.52
C LYS A 184 -0.91 -19.64 16.52
N PHE A 185 -1.38 -18.51 16.98
CA PHE A 185 -0.78 -17.73 18.06
C PHE A 185 -1.50 -18.09 19.36
N GLU A 186 -0.78 -18.48 20.39
CA GLU A 186 -1.37 -18.96 21.65
C GLU A 186 -2.16 -17.85 22.37
N ASN A 187 -1.55 -16.67 22.47
CA ASN A 187 -2.09 -15.54 23.22
C ASN A 187 -1.57 -14.20 22.66
N ARG A 188 -2.00 -13.11 23.24
CA ARG A 188 -1.60 -11.74 22.84
C ARG A 188 -0.08 -11.51 22.86
N ALA A 189 0.66 -12.11 23.82
CA ALA A 189 2.11 -11.94 23.90
C ALA A 189 2.79 -12.59 22.69
N SER A 190 2.36 -13.81 22.32
CA SER A 190 2.85 -14.50 21.13
C SER A 190 2.52 -13.76 19.84
N VAL A 191 1.35 -13.11 19.76
CA VAL A 191 1.03 -12.18 18.63
C VAL A 191 2.04 -11.05 18.59
N GLY A 192 2.41 -10.44 19.73
CA GLY A 192 3.40 -9.36 19.78
C GLY A 192 4.76 -9.78 19.21
N GLN A 193 5.29 -10.91 19.67
CA GLN A 193 6.56 -11.48 19.18
C GLN A 193 6.48 -11.84 17.69
N ALA A 194 5.34 -12.37 17.26
CA ALA A 194 5.11 -12.70 15.88
C ALA A 194 5.12 -11.44 14.97
N MET A 195 4.59 -10.31 15.43
CA MET A 195 4.64 -9.05 14.68
C MET A 195 6.07 -8.55 14.49
N GLU A 196 6.93 -8.67 15.51
CA GLU A 196 8.35 -8.32 15.38
C GLU A 196 9.07 -9.23 14.37
N THR A 197 8.83 -10.54 14.48
CA THR A 197 9.40 -11.54 13.56
C THR A 197 8.95 -11.30 12.12
N PHE A 198 7.66 -11.03 11.90
CA PHE A 198 7.13 -10.70 10.58
C PHE A 198 7.74 -9.40 10.05
N ARG A 199 7.84 -8.34 10.86
CA ARG A 199 8.46 -7.07 10.47
C ARG A 199 9.91 -7.24 10.06
N PHE A 200 10.67 -8.05 10.80
CA PHE A 200 12.05 -8.40 10.45
C PHE A 200 12.13 -9.09 9.09
N TRP A 201 11.35 -10.17 8.90
CA TRP A 201 11.28 -10.91 7.65
C TRP A 201 10.87 -10.02 6.47
N TYR A 202 9.80 -9.26 6.63
CA TYR A 202 9.27 -8.38 5.61
C TYR A 202 10.30 -7.35 5.14
N ASN A 203 11.04 -6.77 6.08
CA ASN A 203 12.01 -5.71 5.82
C ASN A 203 13.36 -6.23 5.30
N ARG A 204 13.81 -7.42 5.73
CA ARG A 204 15.20 -7.86 5.52
C ARG A 204 15.36 -9.15 4.71
N ALA A 205 14.38 -10.05 4.75
CA ALA A 205 14.52 -11.37 4.14
C ALA A 205 13.62 -11.58 2.91
N ARG A 206 12.61 -10.72 2.72
CA ARG A 206 11.64 -10.83 1.65
C ARG A 206 11.92 -9.85 0.51
N PRO A 207 12.28 -10.32 -0.71
CA PRO A 207 12.39 -9.47 -1.89
C PRO A 207 11.01 -8.96 -2.35
N HIS A 208 10.95 -7.74 -2.86
CA HIS A 208 9.73 -7.11 -3.33
C HIS A 208 9.78 -6.78 -4.82
N GLN A 209 8.85 -7.32 -5.61
CA GLN A 209 8.77 -7.05 -7.06
C GLN A 209 8.67 -5.55 -7.40
N ASN A 210 7.91 -4.79 -6.59
CA ASN A 210 7.75 -3.34 -6.81
C ASN A 210 9.01 -2.53 -6.46
N LEU A 211 10.00 -3.16 -5.84
CA LEU A 211 11.32 -2.58 -5.54
C LEU A 211 12.40 -3.15 -6.47
N GLY A 212 12.01 -3.83 -7.55
CA GLY A 212 12.95 -4.47 -8.47
C GLY A 212 13.70 -5.64 -7.86
N GLY A 213 13.06 -6.42 -6.96
CA GLY A 213 13.66 -7.56 -6.28
C GLY A 213 14.44 -7.20 -5.00
N ARG A 214 14.55 -5.92 -4.67
CA ARG A 214 15.19 -5.48 -3.41
C ARG A 214 14.29 -5.72 -2.20
N THR A 215 14.90 -5.89 -1.05
CA THR A 215 14.20 -5.81 0.25
C THR A 215 13.89 -4.35 0.61
N PRO A 216 12.92 -4.09 1.50
CA PRO A 216 12.65 -2.74 1.99
C PRO A 216 13.87 -2.05 2.62
N VAL A 217 14.72 -2.78 3.36
CA VAL A 217 15.95 -2.24 3.96
C VAL A 217 16.96 -1.84 2.90
N GLU A 218 17.15 -2.64 1.85
CA GLU A 218 18.04 -2.30 0.73
C GLU A 218 17.53 -1.06 -0.01
N ALA A 219 16.21 -0.98 -0.26
CA ALA A 219 15.60 0.20 -0.87
C ALA A 219 15.70 1.44 0.02
N TRP A 220 15.54 1.28 1.34
CA TRP A 220 15.68 2.35 2.32
C TRP A 220 17.10 2.92 2.33
N ASN A 221 18.10 2.05 2.35
CA ASN A 221 19.51 2.42 2.37
C ASN A 221 20.08 2.75 0.98
N LYS A 222 19.25 2.70 -0.06
CA LYS A 222 19.66 2.90 -1.47
C LYS A 222 20.75 1.93 -1.91
N VAL A 223 20.77 0.74 -1.34
CA VAL A 223 21.70 -0.34 -1.72
C VAL A 223 21.14 -1.02 -2.97
N ASP A 224 21.99 -1.23 -3.96
CA ASP A 224 21.70 -2.07 -5.10
C ASP A 224 22.35 -3.45 -4.90
N PRO A 225 21.58 -4.47 -4.49
CA PRO A 225 22.12 -5.80 -4.20
C PRO A 225 22.67 -6.51 -5.44
N PHE A 226 22.32 -6.07 -6.64
CA PHE A 226 22.74 -6.70 -7.88
C PHE A 226 24.12 -6.21 -8.37
N THR A 227 24.64 -5.13 -7.79
CA THR A 227 25.92 -4.53 -8.19
C THR A 227 26.98 -4.64 -7.11
N LEU A 228 26.63 -5.05 -5.90
CA LEU A 228 27.54 -5.14 -4.77
C LEU A 228 27.89 -6.59 -4.44
N PRO A 229 29.13 -6.90 -4.03
CA PRO A 229 29.50 -8.25 -3.63
C PRO A 229 28.74 -8.66 -2.37
N VAL A 230 28.30 -9.91 -2.34
CA VAL A 230 27.68 -10.50 -1.16
C VAL A 230 28.79 -10.78 -0.13
N ARG A 231 28.70 -10.14 1.04
CA ARG A 231 29.60 -10.39 2.17
C ARG A 231 29.12 -11.59 3.01
N ARG A 232 27.81 -11.69 3.22
CA ARG A 232 27.20 -12.76 4.02
C ARG A 232 25.77 -13.01 3.55
N SER A 233 25.41 -14.28 3.44
CA SER A 233 24.05 -14.71 3.24
C SER A 233 23.66 -15.70 4.32
N ARG A 234 22.49 -15.50 4.95
CA ARG A 234 21.96 -16.40 5.96
C ARG A 234 20.51 -16.75 5.61
N PRO A 235 20.16 -18.04 5.56
CA PRO A 235 18.76 -18.42 5.42
C PRO A 235 17.97 -17.89 6.62
N PHE A 236 16.74 -17.49 6.38
CA PHE A 236 15.78 -17.07 7.39
C PHE A 236 14.56 -17.97 7.31
N GLN A 237 14.16 -18.52 8.44
CA GLN A 237 12.95 -19.30 8.59
C GLN A 237 12.30 -18.99 9.93
N ALA A 238 10.98 -18.77 9.92
CA ALA A 238 10.16 -18.56 11.11
C ALA A 238 8.72 -19.02 10.87
N TRP A 239 7.93 -19.08 11.92
CA TRP A 239 6.53 -19.51 11.89
C TRP A 239 6.39 -20.89 11.21
N ASP A 240 7.13 -21.88 11.69
CA ASP A 240 7.14 -23.26 11.17
C ASP A 240 7.31 -23.35 9.63
N GLY A 241 8.17 -22.46 9.09
CA GLY A 241 8.46 -22.41 7.66
C GLY A 241 7.49 -21.57 6.83
N VAL A 242 6.51 -20.92 7.44
CA VAL A 242 5.60 -19.99 6.74
C VAL A 242 6.34 -18.76 6.26
N LEU A 243 7.26 -18.23 7.07
CA LEU A 243 8.13 -17.12 6.71
C LEU A 243 9.50 -17.68 6.31
N THR A 244 9.83 -17.64 5.03
CA THR A 244 11.13 -18.09 4.51
C THR A 244 11.78 -16.97 3.69
N GLY A 245 13.11 -16.98 3.60
CA GLY A 245 13.88 -16.03 2.83
C GLY A 245 15.37 -16.11 3.12
N SER A 246 16.10 -15.07 2.73
CA SER A 246 17.52 -14.94 3.01
C SER A 246 17.86 -13.53 3.44
N VAL A 247 18.59 -13.39 4.52
CA VAL A 247 19.16 -12.11 4.94
C VAL A 247 20.55 -11.97 4.30
N ILE A 248 20.68 -11.04 3.37
CA ILE A 248 21.91 -10.81 2.62
C ILE A 248 22.51 -9.48 3.07
N THR A 249 23.80 -9.49 3.38
CA THR A 249 24.58 -8.27 3.63
C THR A 249 25.60 -8.09 2.51
N HIS A 250 25.73 -6.86 2.05
CA HIS A 250 26.64 -6.48 0.97
C HIS A 250 27.89 -5.78 1.52
N GLY A 251 29.04 -6.04 0.91
CA GLY A 251 30.27 -5.30 1.15
C GLY A 251 30.23 -3.93 0.49
N ARG A 252 31.06 -2.98 0.98
CA ARG A 252 31.36 -1.77 0.20
C ARG A 252 32.29 -2.18 -0.95
N ARG A 253 32.13 -1.59 -2.16
CA ARG A 253 33.22 -1.62 -3.13
C ARG A 253 34.39 -0.79 -2.52
N CYS A 254 35.53 -1.42 -2.34
CA CYS A 254 36.79 -0.69 -2.05
C CYS A 254 37.12 0.23 -3.20
#